data_5cd213c4ce7f5a81917fbcfe44ae50a8
#
_entry.id   5cd213c4ce7f5a81917fbcfe44ae50a8
#
_cell.length_a   1.000
_cell.length_b   1.000
_cell.length_c   1.000
_cell.angle_alpha   90.00
_cell.angle_beta   90.00
_cell.angle_gamma   90.00
#
_symmetry.space_group_name_H-M   'P 1'
#
loop_
_entity.id
_entity.type
_entity.pdbx_description
1 polymer ?
#
loop_
_entity_poly.entity_id
_entity_poly.type
_entity_poly.pdbx_seq_one_letter_code
_entity_poly.pdbx_strand_id
1 'polypeptide(L)'
;MKLKITLLFLFIALYTNAQSKDLKFGKISEQEINLTQVPFEKNADAVILSEEGKMDLTSSNYYLTVKRRIKILTDKGLDEANIQLNYYSKNRNESISGIKGSTINIVNGVEQITPIDEKEIFDVSLNELYAAKRFTFPNVKVGSIIEYTYIKSSEYNFSIDAWNFQHDIPTLSSKFRLNNQAYGTYSIITIGDGLNTKYKGKSSSTEWLLHNIQSYNQLKYVYNPEDQSERVKIQAATYHTDGAKKTTMSAWRDLIQDINAQYDLYRNPSAIRDVAQNIPNGKDEVETLKNVIEYIDSNVKWNRFYGIIPTRSNKTLLKEKSGSTADMNLLLNEILTAKGFETSMVMFSSRHHGQILFSYPIVNQFNSVLTVVKLNNGTSNIILDASKLNKEQIEFGPLDVFNYHGIVIKKGDASFVKLNQKLSYYESSLKYDFMSNGNLVLYRKDKFNGYFYDDDIDEKNVLNRYLTESLDVRLDEEINDKTVFDTDSYVKNYKAKTVIPNAPFYTFINPLREFLKQYTFEDTNRQRKIEFNYPYLFNIQVKSKIPEGYEVIIDEKYKAHHKTELGLEYYQEAKVKDGQFTLAIQFLLPEGVYEADKYNELKQFFEKIKTESLKEVLMKKK
;
A
#
# COMPACT_ATOMS: atom_id res chain seq x y z
N MET A 1 31.62 -4.05 41.19
CA MET A 1 30.33 -4.15 40.45
C MET A 1 29.51 -2.88 40.49
N LYS A 2 29.53 -2.05 41.53
CA LYS A 2 28.77 -0.78 41.63
C LYS A 2 29.26 0.36 40.69
N LEU A 3 30.54 0.39 40.31
CA LEU A 3 31.11 1.44 39.46
C LEU A 3 30.73 1.36 37.99
N LYS A 4 30.51 0.13 37.46
CA LYS A 4 30.08 -0.10 36.05
C LYS A 4 28.62 0.25 35.78
N ILE A 5 27.76 0.14 36.79
CA ILE A 5 26.32 0.46 36.69
C ILE A 5 26.13 1.99 36.69
N THR A 6 26.93 2.74 37.44
CA THR A 6 26.84 4.20 37.48
C THR A 6 27.29 4.86 36.16
N LEU A 7 28.26 4.27 35.44
CA LEU A 7 28.65 4.77 34.09
C LEU A 7 27.56 4.51 33.04
N LEU A 8 26.81 3.40 33.12
CA LEU A 8 25.73 3.11 32.19
C LEU A 8 24.52 4.06 32.36
N PHE A 9 24.21 4.44 33.60
CA PHE A 9 23.16 5.44 33.89
C PHE A 9 23.58 6.87 33.51
N LEU A 10 24.86 7.21 33.57
CA LEU A 10 25.36 8.50 33.12
C LEU A 10 25.27 8.66 31.58
N PHE A 11 25.45 7.58 30.82
CA PHE A 11 25.27 7.60 29.37
C PHE A 11 23.81 7.80 28.95
N ILE A 12 22.84 7.22 29.67
CA ILE A 12 21.41 7.40 29.39
C ILE A 12 20.94 8.82 29.79
N ALA A 13 21.50 9.41 30.84
CA ALA A 13 21.16 10.78 31.29
C ALA A 13 21.68 11.88 30.36
N LEU A 14 22.73 11.61 29.56
CA LEU A 14 23.27 12.62 28.61
C LEU A 14 22.41 12.79 27.36
N TYR A 15 21.56 11.81 27.01
CA TYR A 15 20.63 11.93 25.87
C TYR A 15 19.39 12.81 26.19
N THR A 16 19.08 13.07 27.45
CA THR A 16 17.86 13.81 27.84
C THR A 16 18.01 15.32 27.90
N ASN A 17 19.21 15.88 27.71
CA ASN A 17 19.48 17.32 27.78
C ASN A 17 19.96 17.97 26.48
N ALA A 18 19.74 17.35 25.33
CA ALA A 18 19.86 18.04 24.05
C ALA A 18 18.66 19.00 23.89
N GLN A 19 18.75 20.18 24.58
CA GLN A 19 17.93 21.32 24.15
C GLN A 19 18.14 21.47 22.65
N SER A 20 17.07 21.34 21.86
CA SER A 20 17.11 21.45 20.41
C SER A 20 17.61 22.84 20.04
N LYS A 21 18.90 22.98 19.84
CA LYS A 21 19.43 24.13 19.12
C LYS A 21 18.96 23.98 17.67
N ASP A 22 18.43 25.06 17.09
CA ASP A 22 18.06 25.09 15.70
C ASP A 22 19.19 24.53 14.82
N LEU A 23 18.84 23.73 13.81
CA LEU A 23 19.80 23.08 12.91
C LEU A 23 20.65 24.15 12.23
N LYS A 24 21.94 24.18 12.55
CA LYS A 24 22.92 25.07 11.93
C LYS A 24 23.61 24.32 10.80
N PHE A 25 23.34 24.76 9.58
CA PHE A 25 23.93 24.20 8.37
C PHE A 25 25.47 24.23 8.45
N GLY A 26 26.13 23.14 8.06
CA GLY A 26 27.60 22.99 8.09
C GLY A 26 28.22 22.84 9.47
N LYS A 27 27.43 22.72 10.55
CA LYS A 27 27.94 22.47 11.91
C LYS A 27 27.50 21.12 12.43
N ILE A 28 28.42 20.17 12.46
CA ILE A 28 28.18 18.80 12.88
C ILE A 28 28.80 18.60 14.27
N SER A 29 28.14 17.84 15.12
CA SER A 29 28.65 17.43 16.42
C SER A 29 29.46 16.15 16.33
N GLU A 30 30.39 15.94 17.26
CA GLU A 30 31.13 14.66 17.38
C GLU A 30 30.18 13.46 17.56
N GLN A 31 29.03 13.66 18.21
CA GLN A 31 28.02 12.61 18.39
C GLN A 31 27.42 12.20 17.05
N GLU A 32 27.09 13.15 16.16
CA GLU A 32 26.59 12.88 14.82
C GLU A 32 27.65 12.18 13.94
N ILE A 33 28.94 12.60 14.07
CA ILE A 33 30.04 12.00 13.35
C ILE A 33 30.22 10.52 13.75
N ASN A 34 30.20 10.23 15.06
CA ASN A 34 30.50 8.92 15.62
C ASN A 34 29.31 7.96 15.68
N LEU A 35 28.11 8.40 15.26
CA LEU A 35 26.91 7.54 15.24
C LEU A 35 27.07 6.46 14.17
N THR A 36 27.10 5.20 14.60
CA THR A 36 27.18 4.02 13.71
C THR A 36 25.93 3.16 13.74
N GLN A 37 25.03 3.39 14.73
CA GLN A 37 23.82 2.61 14.89
C GLN A 37 22.76 3.44 15.63
N VAL A 38 21.49 3.28 15.27
CA VAL A 38 20.37 3.92 15.97
C VAL A 38 19.98 3.06 17.18
N PRO A 39 19.99 3.61 18.42
CA PRO A 39 19.75 2.81 19.64
C PRO A 39 18.40 2.11 19.71
N PHE A 40 17.35 2.73 19.14
CA PHE A 40 15.98 2.22 19.16
C PHE A 40 15.58 1.49 17.85
N GLU A 41 16.47 1.50 16.81
CA GLU A 41 16.27 0.81 15.53
C GLU A 41 17.62 0.37 14.95
N LYS A 42 18.12 -0.75 15.45
CA LYS A 42 19.50 -1.18 15.22
C LYS A 42 19.85 -1.54 13.77
N ASN A 43 18.85 -1.91 12.98
CA ASN A 43 19.02 -2.35 11.59
C ASN A 43 18.75 -1.22 10.58
N ALA A 44 18.73 0.03 11.03
CA ALA A 44 18.51 1.18 10.16
C ALA A 44 19.66 1.36 9.16
N ASP A 45 19.33 1.56 7.90
CA ASP A 45 20.29 1.77 6.82
C ASP A 45 20.78 3.23 6.73
N ALA A 46 19.95 4.16 7.18
CA ALA A 46 20.25 5.58 7.36
C ALA A 46 19.43 6.15 8.53
N VAL A 47 19.69 7.37 8.96
CA VAL A 47 18.95 8.05 10.03
C VAL A 47 18.88 9.56 9.80
N ILE A 48 17.70 10.15 9.96
CA ILE A 48 17.55 11.60 10.06
C ILE A 48 18.06 12.03 11.43
N LEU A 49 19.22 12.66 11.46
CA LEU A 49 19.82 13.18 12.68
C LEU A 49 19.01 14.35 13.25
N SER A 50 18.59 15.25 12.36
CA SER A 50 17.73 16.38 12.69
C SER A 50 17.00 16.87 11.46
N GLU A 51 15.75 17.26 11.65
CA GLU A 51 15.01 18.00 10.64
C GLU A 51 14.23 19.15 11.29
N GLU A 52 14.03 20.21 10.52
CA GLU A 52 13.27 21.39 10.92
C GLU A 52 12.36 21.82 9.78
N GLY A 53 11.08 22.01 10.10
CA GLY A 53 10.10 22.65 9.25
C GLY A 53 9.64 23.97 9.84
N LYS A 54 9.62 25.01 9.04
CA LYS A 54 9.01 26.29 9.40
C LYS A 54 7.97 26.64 8.35
N MET A 55 6.72 26.72 8.75
CA MET A 55 5.62 27.13 7.89
C MET A 55 5.15 28.53 8.27
N ASP A 56 5.23 29.44 7.32
CA ASP A 56 4.70 30.78 7.42
C ASP A 56 3.43 30.87 6.56
N LEU A 57 2.25 31.01 7.21
CA LEU A 57 0.97 31.20 6.54
C LEU A 57 0.67 32.68 6.39
N THR A 58 0.35 33.12 5.19
CA THR A 58 -0.15 34.46 4.87
C THR A 58 -1.60 34.37 4.37
N SER A 59 -2.23 35.50 4.10
CA SER A 59 -3.64 35.51 3.64
C SER A 59 -3.84 34.90 2.24
N SER A 60 -2.80 34.83 1.41
CA SER A 60 -2.86 34.28 0.04
C SER A 60 -1.95 33.07 -0.16
N ASN A 61 -0.83 32.97 0.54
CA ASN A 61 0.21 31.99 0.28
C ASN A 61 0.65 31.30 1.56
N TYR A 62 1.31 30.13 1.43
CA TYR A 62 2.16 29.61 2.48
C TYR A 62 3.59 29.38 1.97
N TYR A 63 4.54 29.44 2.89
CA TYR A 63 5.95 29.15 2.66
C TYR A 63 6.39 28.10 3.66
N LEU A 64 6.84 26.95 3.18
CA LEU A 64 7.42 25.89 4.01
C LEU A 64 8.92 25.84 3.78
N THR A 65 9.69 26.30 4.78
CA THR A 65 11.14 26.13 4.80
C THR A 65 11.48 24.81 5.48
N VAL A 66 12.23 23.97 4.80
CA VAL A 66 12.69 22.67 5.30
C VAL A 66 14.20 22.66 5.42
N LYS A 67 14.71 22.11 6.53
CA LYS A 67 16.12 21.75 6.72
C LYS A 67 16.17 20.30 7.18
N ARG A 68 17.06 19.50 6.61
CA ARG A 68 17.21 18.10 6.97
C ARG A 68 18.68 17.68 6.93
N ARG A 69 19.07 16.83 7.90
CA ARG A 69 20.40 16.23 7.99
C ARG A 69 20.24 14.73 8.18
N ILE A 70 20.91 13.95 7.33
CA ILE A 70 20.81 12.48 7.29
C ILE A 70 22.21 11.89 7.43
N LYS A 71 22.36 10.81 8.21
CA LYS A 71 23.56 9.99 8.31
C LYS A 71 23.35 8.68 7.57
N ILE A 72 24.29 8.34 6.72
CA ILE A 72 24.33 7.06 5.99
C ILE A 72 25.02 6.01 6.87
N LEU A 73 24.36 4.89 7.14
CA LEU A 73 24.87 3.86 8.06
C LEU A 73 25.30 2.58 7.35
N THR A 74 24.67 2.23 6.23
CA THR A 74 24.99 1.05 5.43
C THR A 74 24.99 1.36 3.93
N ASP A 75 25.41 0.42 3.09
CA ASP A 75 25.37 0.56 1.63
C ASP A 75 23.96 0.77 1.08
N LYS A 76 22.93 0.17 1.70
CA LYS A 76 21.53 0.41 1.32
C LYS A 76 21.08 1.83 1.61
N GLY A 77 21.64 2.46 2.64
CA GLY A 77 21.36 3.85 2.97
C GLY A 77 21.88 4.86 1.94
N LEU A 78 22.71 4.44 0.98
CA LEU A 78 23.19 5.33 -0.10
C LEU A 78 22.06 5.87 -0.98
N ASP A 79 20.92 5.20 -1.03
CA ASP A 79 19.74 5.65 -1.77
C ASP A 79 19.18 6.98 -1.23
N GLU A 80 19.41 7.30 0.04
CA GLU A 80 19.03 8.58 0.65
C GLU A 80 19.77 9.79 0.06
N ALA A 81 20.80 9.55 -0.74
CA ALA A 81 21.49 10.61 -1.48
C ALA A 81 20.67 11.16 -2.65
N ASN A 82 19.63 10.45 -3.10
CA ASN A 82 18.80 10.81 -4.25
C ASN A 82 17.54 11.53 -3.76
N ILE A 83 17.48 12.82 -3.95
CA ILE A 83 16.36 13.63 -3.48
C ILE A 83 15.40 13.94 -4.62
N GLN A 84 14.11 13.74 -4.37
CA GLN A 84 13.02 14.19 -5.22
C GLN A 84 12.03 15.01 -4.40
N LEU A 85 11.83 16.27 -4.80
CA LEU A 85 10.91 17.20 -4.17
C LEU A 85 9.76 17.50 -5.12
N ASN A 86 8.58 16.94 -4.85
CA ASN A 86 7.40 17.10 -5.72
C ASN A 86 6.66 18.41 -5.44
N TYR A 87 6.09 19.02 -6.48
CA TYR A 87 5.26 20.20 -6.37
C TYR A 87 4.22 20.29 -7.49
N TYR A 88 3.10 20.99 -7.23
CA TYR A 88 2.05 21.21 -8.21
C TYR A 88 2.44 22.35 -9.18
N SER A 89 2.82 21.99 -10.39
CA SER A 89 3.42 22.93 -11.36
C SER A 89 2.43 23.65 -12.28
N LYS A 90 1.17 23.15 -12.36
CA LYS A 90 0.15 23.77 -13.22
C LYS A 90 -0.14 25.20 -12.76
N ASN A 91 -0.16 26.11 -13.72
CA ASN A 91 -0.36 27.55 -13.50
C ASN A 91 0.69 28.20 -12.57
N ARG A 92 1.80 27.53 -12.28
CA ARG A 92 2.85 27.97 -11.36
C ARG A 92 2.36 28.21 -9.92
N ASN A 93 1.32 27.51 -9.50
CA ASN A 93 0.71 27.71 -8.18
C ASN A 93 1.61 27.24 -7.04
N GLU A 94 2.50 26.28 -7.30
CA GLU A 94 3.55 25.89 -6.36
C GLU A 94 4.92 26.00 -7.01
N SER A 95 5.93 26.22 -6.18
CA SER A 95 7.33 26.21 -6.61
C SER A 95 8.25 25.76 -5.46
N ILE A 96 9.41 25.23 -5.85
CA ILE A 96 10.50 24.90 -4.93
C ILE A 96 11.72 25.72 -5.31
N SER A 97 12.26 26.43 -4.33
CA SER A 97 13.39 27.34 -4.49
C SER A 97 14.37 27.26 -3.33
N GLY A 98 15.51 27.95 -3.44
CA GLY A 98 16.49 28.06 -2.37
C GLY A 98 17.12 26.74 -1.98
N ILE A 99 17.17 25.75 -2.89
CA ILE A 99 17.81 24.47 -2.63
C ILE A 99 19.30 24.68 -2.41
N LYS A 100 19.78 24.25 -1.27
CA LYS A 100 21.21 24.16 -0.94
C LYS A 100 21.45 22.84 -0.24
N GLY A 101 22.57 22.20 -0.49
CA GLY A 101 22.92 20.94 0.15
C GLY A 101 24.42 20.67 0.08
N SER A 102 24.88 19.79 0.92
CA SER A 102 26.25 19.32 0.93
C SER A 102 26.39 17.93 1.52
N THR A 103 27.38 17.20 1.03
CA THR A 103 27.88 15.98 1.65
C THR A 103 29.05 16.34 2.54
N ILE A 104 29.06 15.79 3.74
CA ILE A 104 30.10 15.97 4.74
C ILE A 104 30.72 14.61 5.03
N ASN A 105 32.00 14.48 4.75
CA ASN A 105 32.81 13.30 4.99
C ASN A 105 33.92 13.63 6.00
N ILE A 106 34.27 12.66 6.83
CA ILE A 106 35.47 12.74 7.68
C ILE A 106 36.59 11.95 7.02
N VAL A 107 37.66 12.62 6.65
CA VAL A 107 38.83 12.00 6.02
C VAL A 107 40.07 12.37 6.85
N ASN A 108 40.73 11.37 7.42
CA ASN A 108 41.88 11.55 8.31
C ASN A 108 41.60 12.53 9.49
N GLY A 109 40.37 12.46 10.04
CA GLY A 109 39.93 13.33 11.14
C GLY A 109 39.58 14.76 10.75
N VAL A 110 39.57 15.09 9.45
CA VAL A 110 39.22 16.43 8.92
C VAL A 110 37.88 16.37 8.18
N GLU A 111 37.03 17.35 8.43
CA GLU A 111 35.76 17.52 7.70
C GLU A 111 36.03 17.96 6.25
N GLN A 112 35.49 17.19 5.30
CA GLN A 112 35.46 17.56 3.89
C GLN A 112 34.00 17.80 3.48
N ILE A 113 33.69 19.03 3.10
CA ILE A 113 32.36 19.45 2.70
C ILE A 113 32.31 19.57 1.18
N THR A 114 31.45 18.81 0.52
CA THR A 114 31.23 18.88 -0.92
C THR A 114 29.81 19.41 -1.19
N PRO A 115 29.64 20.65 -1.68
CA PRO A 115 28.32 21.20 -1.98
C PRO A 115 27.69 20.55 -3.21
N ILE A 116 26.38 20.59 -3.32
CA ILE A 116 25.63 20.29 -4.55
C ILE A 116 25.85 21.44 -5.55
N ASP A 117 26.12 21.12 -6.81
CA ASP A 117 26.15 22.11 -7.88
C ASP A 117 24.69 22.46 -8.28
N GLU A 118 24.35 23.74 -8.35
CA GLU A 118 23.01 24.20 -8.78
C GLU A 118 22.66 23.70 -10.19
N LYS A 119 23.65 23.43 -11.04
CA LYS A 119 23.45 22.87 -12.39
C LYS A 119 23.01 21.40 -12.39
N GLU A 120 23.20 20.70 -11.27
CA GLU A 120 22.79 19.29 -11.08
C GLU A 120 21.41 19.20 -10.41
N ILE A 121 20.70 20.30 -10.25
CA ILE A 121 19.32 20.33 -9.77
C ILE A 121 18.37 20.42 -10.97
N PHE A 122 17.68 19.33 -11.28
CA PHE A 122 16.85 19.20 -12.46
C PHE A 122 15.38 19.42 -12.15
N ASP A 123 14.69 20.16 -13.02
CA ASP A 123 13.23 20.19 -13.08
C ASP A 123 12.74 19.06 -13.97
N VAL A 124 11.96 18.14 -13.41
CA VAL A 124 11.43 16.98 -14.12
C VAL A 124 9.91 17.04 -14.11
N SER A 125 9.29 17.09 -15.28
CA SER A 125 7.83 16.94 -15.39
C SER A 125 7.44 15.50 -15.05
N LEU A 126 6.54 15.32 -14.08
CA LEU A 126 6.00 14.02 -13.72
C LEU A 126 4.74 13.70 -14.52
N ASN A 127 3.91 14.72 -14.74
CA ASN A 127 2.70 14.67 -15.56
C ASN A 127 2.22 16.10 -15.88
N GLU A 128 1.00 16.26 -16.41
CA GLU A 128 0.40 17.56 -16.78
C GLU A 128 0.21 18.54 -15.61
N LEU A 129 0.26 18.07 -14.37
CA LEU A 129 -0.04 18.86 -13.16
C LEU A 129 1.13 18.97 -12.20
N TYR A 130 2.01 17.97 -12.16
CA TYR A 130 3.07 17.88 -11.19
C TYR A 130 4.45 17.85 -11.82
N ALA A 131 5.39 18.49 -11.18
CA ALA A 131 6.82 18.43 -11.47
C ALA A 131 7.60 18.11 -10.19
N ALA A 132 8.87 17.79 -10.33
CA ALA A 132 9.78 17.56 -9.23
C ALA A 132 11.12 18.25 -9.44
N LYS A 133 11.72 18.75 -8.36
CA LYS A 133 13.15 19.04 -8.30
C LYS A 133 13.88 17.76 -7.93
N ARG A 134 14.81 17.30 -8.78
CA ARG A 134 15.64 16.11 -8.56
C ARG A 134 17.11 16.48 -8.49
N PHE A 135 17.82 15.94 -7.52
CA PHE A 135 19.27 16.08 -7.38
C PHE A 135 19.84 14.93 -6.58
N THR A 136 21.13 14.67 -6.76
CA THR A 136 21.88 13.65 -6.04
C THR A 136 23.05 14.27 -5.31
N PHE A 137 23.30 13.86 -4.08
CA PHE A 137 24.44 14.34 -3.32
C PHE A 137 25.75 13.74 -3.85
N PRO A 138 26.79 14.57 -4.10
CA PRO A 138 28.08 14.07 -4.58
C PRO A 138 28.88 13.39 -3.46
N ASN A 139 29.75 12.43 -3.81
CA ASN A 139 30.73 11.80 -2.92
C ASN A 139 30.15 11.12 -1.66
N VAL A 140 28.93 10.63 -1.71
CA VAL A 140 28.29 9.92 -0.59
C VAL A 140 28.88 8.50 -0.46
N LYS A 141 29.16 8.11 0.78
CA LYS A 141 29.62 6.78 1.18
C LYS A 141 29.06 6.43 2.56
N VAL A 142 29.20 5.18 2.97
CA VAL A 142 28.87 4.78 4.34
C VAL A 142 29.66 5.64 5.34
N GLY A 143 28.94 6.22 6.32
CA GLY A 143 29.48 7.18 7.28
C GLY A 143 29.34 8.65 6.88
N SER A 144 28.97 8.96 5.63
CA SER A 144 28.69 10.33 5.20
C SER A 144 27.51 10.93 5.95
N ILE A 145 27.53 12.24 6.11
CA ILE A 145 26.38 13.04 6.52
C ILE A 145 26.00 13.92 5.34
N ILE A 146 24.74 13.89 4.95
CA ILE A 146 24.17 14.81 3.97
C ILE A 146 23.24 15.80 4.67
N GLU A 147 23.27 17.04 4.22
CA GLU A 147 22.35 18.05 4.71
C GLU A 147 21.83 18.92 3.57
N TYR A 148 20.56 19.31 3.65
CA TYR A 148 19.94 20.17 2.67
C TYR A 148 18.85 21.07 3.26
N THR A 149 18.54 22.13 2.52
CA THR A 149 17.43 23.03 2.80
C THR A 149 16.75 23.41 1.49
N TYR A 150 15.46 23.71 1.58
CA TYR A 150 14.68 24.26 0.48
C TYR A 150 13.49 25.08 1.02
N ILE A 151 12.86 25.85 0.14
CA ILE A 151 11.61 26.55 0.42
C ILE A 151 10.59 26.10 -0.63
N LYS A 152 9.47 25.52 -0.15
CA LYS A 152 8.28 25.32 -0.96
C LYS A 152 7.33 26.47 -0.73
N SER A 153 6.87 27.13 -1.82
CA SER A 153 5.82 28.14 -1.78
C SER A 153 4.58 27.66 -2.52
N SER A 154 3.40 27.99 -2.01
CA SER A 154 2.12 27.69 -2.64
C SER A 154 1.18 28.88 -2.54
N GLU A 155 0.49 29.18 -3.64
CA GLU A 155 -0.60 30.15 -3.69
C GLU A 155 -1.93 29.58 -3.14
N TYR A 156 -1.94 28.27 -2.79
CA TYR A 156 -3.09 27.60 -2.20
C TYR A 156 -2.96 27.46 -0.69
N ASN A 157 -3.49 28.42 0.05
CA ASN A 157 -3.53 28.34 1.50
C ASN A 157 -4.69 27.49 2.06
N PHE A 158 -5.54 26.92 1.21
CA PHE A 158 -6.59 25.98 1.56
C PHE A 158 -6.17 24.51 1.45
N SER A 159 -5.11 24.22 0.68
CA SER A 159 -4.48 22.91 0.55
C SER A 159 -3.04 22.99 1.04
N ILE A 160 -2.85 22.82 2.33
CA ILE A 160 -1.55 22.99 2.99
C ILE A 160 -0.92 21.62 3.20
N ASP A 161 0.36 21.49 2.87
CA ASP A 161 1.12 20.27 3.10
C ASP A 161 1.14 19.90 4.59
N ALA A 162 1.02 18.62 4.88
CA ALA A 162 1.25 18.12 6.23
C ALA A 162 2.75 18.16 6.57
N TRP A 163 3.08 18.37 7.84
CA TRP A 163 4.41 18.07 8.33
C TRP A 163 4.46 16.66 8.91
N ASN A 164 5.27 15.80 8.29
CA ASN A 164 5.51 14.44 8.75
C ASN A 164 6.76 14.43 9.65
N PHE A 165 6.61 13.92 10.86
CA PHE A 165 7.74 13.71 11.80
C PHE A 165 8.34 12.32 11.64
N GLN A 166 7.57 11.38 11.12
CA GLN A 166 7.94 9.99 10.93
C GLN A 166 8.15 9.70 9.44
N HIS A 167 9.23 9.01 9.12
CA HIS A 167 9.68 8.71 7.76
C HIS A 167 9.94 7.21 7.59
N ASP A 168 10.35 6.79 6.41
CA ASP A 168 10.80 5.44 6.08
C ASP A 168 12.12 5.05 6.75
N ILE A 169 12.90 6.05 7.18
CA ILE A 169 14.08 5.88 8.04
C ILE A 169 13.85 6.51 9.43
N PRO A 170 14.49 6.02 10.51
CA PRO A 170 14.31 6.57 11.85
C PRO A 170 14.78 8.02 11.96
N THR A 171 14.17 8.77 12.89
CA THR A 171 14.47 10.19 13.10
C THR A 171 14.85 10.45 14.56
N LEU A 172 16.05 10.99 14.80
CA LEU A 172 16.49 11.34 16.16
C LEU A 172 15.78 12.59 16.69
N SER A 173 15.58 13.60 15.84
CA SER A 173 14.91 14.84 16.22
C SER A 173 14.18 15.45 15.02
N SER A 174 12.90 15.74 15.19
CA SER A 174 12.08 16.47 14.20
C SER A 174 11.35 17.61 14.89
N LYS A 175 11.49 18.81 14.33
CA LYS A 175 10.92 20.06 14.84
C LYS A 175 10.06 20.72 13.77
N PHE A 176 8.85 21.11 14.14
CA PHE A 176 7.98 21.87 13.26
C PHE A 176 7.47 23.13 13.94
N ARG A 177 7.52 24.26 13.23
CA ARG A 177 6.99 25.54 13.69
C ARG A 177 6.00 26.09 12.67
N LEU A 178 4.80 26.40 13.16
CA LEU A 178 3.75 27.07 12.41
C LEU A 178 3.63 28.53 12.86
N ASN A 179 3.82 29.47 11.95
CA ASN A 179 3.55 30.89 12.13
C ASN A 179 2.31 31.25 11.29
N ASN A 180 1.20 31.55 11.95
CA ASN A 180 -0.02 31.95 11.27
C ASN A 180 -0.19 33.48 11.30
N GLN A 181 -0.01 34.09 10.14
CA GLN A 181 -0.23 35.52 9.89
C GLN A 181 -1.41 35.78 8.96
N ALA A 182 -2.18 34.73 8.63
CA ALA A 182 -3.33 34.84 7.74
C ALA A 182 -4.56 35.40 8.46
N TYR A 183 -5.43 36.10 7.73
CA TYR A 183 -6.73 36.54 8.24
C TYR A 183 -7.77 35.41 8.39
N GLY A 184 -7.44 34.19 7.90
CA GLY A 184 -8.29 33.01 8.01
C GLY A 184 -8.14 32.27 9.33
N THR A 185 -9.07 31.35 9.59
CA THR A 185 -8.95 30.37 10.68
C THR A 185 -8.48 29.04 10.14
N TYR A 186 -7.65 28.34 10.89
CA TYR A 186 -7.09 27.05 10.51
C TYR A 186 -7.36 26.01 11.59
N SER A 187 -7.72 24.83 11.16
CA SER A 187 -7.76 23.63 12.01
C SER A 187 -6.42 22.93 11.98
N ILE A 188 -5.93 22.57 13.13
CA ILE A 188 -4.70 21.81 13.31
C ILE A 188 -5.09 20.42 13.77
N ILE A 189 -4.72 19.41 13.00
CA ILE A 189 -5.03 18.00 13.22
C ILE A 189 -3.71 17.28 13.47
N THR A 190 -3.56 16.70 14.65
CA THR A 190 -2.41 15.85 14.99
C THR A 190 -2.79 14.39 14.77
N ILE A 191 -1.91 13.62 14.13
CA ILE A 191 -2.06 12.20 13.89
C ILE A 191 -0.81 11.52 14.46
N GLY A 192 -1.02 10.36 15.08
CA GLY A 192 0.04 9.60 15.75
C GLY A 192 -0.04 9.67 17.27
N ASP A 193 0.45 8.61 17.93
CA ASP A 193 0.31 8.44 19.38
C ASP A 193 1.22 9.39 20.17
N GLY A 194 2.39 9.70 19.63
CA GLY A 194 3.36 10.62 20.25
C GLY A 194 2.87 12.06 20.28
N LEU A 195 2.19 12.51 19.22
CA LEU A 195 1.62 13.85 19.13
C LEU A 195 0.36 14.01 19.95
N ASN A 196 -0.54 13.02 19.96
CA ASN A 196 -1.83 13.09 20.65
C ASN A 196 -1.69 13.21 22.17
N THR A 197 -0.63 12.68 22.74
CA THR A 197 -0.37 12.71 24.19
C THR A 197 0.26 14.02 24.68
N LYS A 198 0.89 14.81 23.83
CA LYS A 198 1.78 15.93 24.21
C LYS A 198 1.25 17.32 23.85
N TYR A 199 0.21 17.44 22.99
CA TYR A 199 -0.17 18.75 22.48
C TYR A 199 -1.47 19.29 23.05
N LYS A 200 -1.40 20.47 23.69
CA LYS A 200 -2.53 21.34 24.06
C LYS A 200 -2.11 22.79 23.86
N GLY A 201 -2.30 23.35 22.67
CA GLY A 201 -1.90 24.73 22.41
C GLY A 201 -2.85 25.52 21.51
N LYS A 202 -3.09 26.78 21.84
CA LYS A 202 -3.74 27.79 21.02
C LYS A 202 -2.86 29.02 21.02
N SER A 203 -2.06 29.22 19.98
CA SER A 203 -1.32 30.46 19.78
C SER A 203 -1.10 30.75 18.30
N SER A 204 -0.81 31.99 17.96
CA SER A 204 -0.46 32.41 16.59
C SER A 204 0.87 31.81 16.11
N SER A 205 1.68 31.27 17.00
CA SER A 205 2.87 30.50 16.68
C SER A 205 2.88 29.24 17.53
N THR A 206 2.94 28.09 16.86
CA THR A 206 2.89 26.78 17.50
C THR A 206 4.10 25.96 17.07
N GLU A 207 4.72 25.31 18.03
CA GLU A 207 5.90 24.48 17.80
C GLU A 207 5.68 23.07 18.33
N TRP A 208 6.12 22.08 17.57
CA TRP A 208 6.17 20.67 17.96
C TRP A 208 7.60 20.18 17.84
N LEU A 209 8.00 19.32 18.77
CA LEU A 209 9.30 18.68 18.80
C LEU A 209 9.13 17.24 19.25
N LEU A 210 9.55 16.32 18.38
CA LEU A 210 9.58 14.89 18.66
C LEU A 210 11.01 14.37 18.59
N HIS A 211 11.30 13.35 19.40
CA HIS A 211 12.60 12.68 19.46
C HIS A 211 12.46 11.18 19.38
N ASN A 212 13.47 10.50 18.84
CA ASN A 212 13.58 9.04 18.78
C ASN A 212 12.35 8.40 18.13
N ILE A 213 12.04 8.84 16.92
CA ILE A 213 10.90 8.40 16.15
C ILE A 213 11.35 7.21 15.30
N GLN A 214 10.71 6.06 15.48
CA GLN A 214 10.96 4.87 14.65
C GLN A 214 10.53 5.11 13.21
N SER A 215 11.14 4.41 12.27
CA SER A 215 10.67 4.40 10.88
C SER A 215 9.28 3.76 10.77
N TYR A 216 8.48 4.18 9.79
CA TYR A 216 7.18 3.54 9.56
C TYR A 216 7.30 2.20 8.80
N ASN A 217 8.46 1.88 8.23
CA ASN A 217 8.73 0.58 7.59
C ASN A 217 8.67 -0.60 8.57
N GLN A 218 8.72 -0.34 9.87
CA GLN A 218 8.50 -1.36 10.91
C GLN A 218 7.02 -1.72 11.11
N LEU A 219 6.10 -0.95 10.52
CA LEU A 219 4.66 -1.20 10.67
C LEU A 219 4.21 -2.32 9.72
N LYS A 220 3.83 -3.46 10.28
CA LYS A 220 3.25 -4.59 9.54
C LYS A 220 1.72 -4.55 9.57
N TYR A 221 1.11 -5.11 8.54
CA TYR A 221 -0.37 -5.19 8.41
C TYR A 221 -1.02 -3.82 8.47
N VAL A 222 -0.59 -2.91 7.61
CA VAL A 222 -1.19 -1.60 7.36
C VAL A 222 -1.18 -1.33 5.86
N TYR A 223 -2.27 -0.80 5.31
CA TYR A 223 -2.35 -0.46 3.89
C TYR A 223 -1.44 0.68 3.51
N ASN A 224 -1.40 1.70 4.35
CA ASN A 224 -0.54 2.86 4.19
C ASN A 224 0.13 3.20 5.53
N PRO A 225 1.42 2.89 5.69
CA PRO A 225 2.15 3.24 6.91
C PRO A 225 2.12 4.74 7.23
N GLU A 226 2.09 5.61 6.21
CA GLU A 226 2.03 7.06 6.42
C GLU A 226 0.73 7.51 7.07
N ASP A 227 -0.40 6.82 6.87
CA ASP A 227 -1.69 7.20 7.49
C ASP A 227 -1.64 7.25 9.00
N GLN A 228 -0.77 6.45 9.57
CA GLN A 228 -0.59 6.28 10.99
C GLN A 228 0.67 6.95 11.52
N SER A 229 1.43 7.62 10.63
CA SER A 229 2.66 8.30 11.00
C SER A 229 2.40 9.54 11.85
N GLU A 230 3.38 9.87 12.70
CA GLU A 230 3.38 11.12 13.48
C GLU A 230 3.40 12.32 12.52
N ARG A 231 2.29 13.05 12.44
CA ARG A 231 2.16 14.20 11.53
C ARG A 231 1.19 15.26 12.02
N VAL A 232 1.43 16.49 11.58
CA VAL A 232 0.53 17.64 11.76
C VAL A 232 -0.05 18.01 10.40
N LYS A 233 -1.38 17.94 10.29
CA LYS A 233 -2.13 18.48 9.16
C LYS A 233 -2.68 19.86 9.52
N ILE A 234 -2.59 20.80 8.58
CA ILE A 234 -3.12 22.15 8.73
C ILE A 234 -4.13 22.36 7.64
N GLN A 235 -5.31 22.83 8.01
CA GLN A 235 -6.39 23.06 7.08
C GLN A 235 -7.04 24.41 7.31
N ALA A 236 -7.27 25.15 6.24
CA ALA A 236 -8.07 26.35 6.29
C ALA A 236 -9.53 25.98 6.66
N ALA A 237 -10.03 26.53 7.76
CA ALA A 237 -11.45 26.46 8.12
C ALA A 237 -12.22 27.60 7.50
N THR A 238 -11.60 28.78 7.41
CA THR A 238 -12.13 29.93 6.67
C THR A 238 -11.01 30.61 5.92
N TYR A 239 -11.31 31.15 4.77
CA TYR A 239 -10.38 31.97 3.96
C TYR A 239 -11.14 33.14 3.31
N HIS A 240 -10.39 34.13 2.85
CA HIS A 240 -10.94 35.31 2.22
C HIS A 240 -10.51 35.35 0.74
N THR A 241 -11.48 35.48 -0.17
CA THR A 241 -11.23 35.73 -1.60
C THR A 241 -12.11 36.89 -2.05
N ASP A 242 -11.55 37.83 -2.80
CA ASP A 242 -12.28 38.96 -3.38
C ASP A 242 -13.14 39.75 -2.36
N GLY A 243 -12.61 39.88 -1.13
CA GLY A 243 -13.31 40.58 -0.04
C GLY A 243 -14.43 39.77 0.64
N ALA A 244 -14.71 38.57 0.21
CA ALA A 244 -15.73 37.69 0.81
C ALA A 244 -15.07 36.62 1.68
N LYS A 245 -15.63 36.39 2.88
CA LYS A 245 -15.26 35.28 3.76
C LYS A 245 -15.91 34.01 3.23
N LYS A 246 -15.09 33.00 2.92
CA LYS A 246 -15.55 31.65 2.55
C LYS A 246 -15.19 30.66 3.65
N THR A 247 -16.07 29.70 3.90
CA THR A 247 -15.82 28.59 4.83
C THR A 247 -15.48 27.36 4.01
N THR A 248 -14.32 26.75 4.30
CA THR A 248 -13.89 25.51 3.64
C THR A 248 -14.41 24.26 4.34
N MET A 249 -14.76 24.36 5.63
CA MET A 249 -15.42 23.30 6.37
C MET A 249 -16.94 23.41 6.17
N SER A 250 -17.37 23.18 4.94
CA SER A 250 -18.78 22.98 4.62
C SER A 250 -19.22 21.57 5.03
N ALA A 251 -20.52 21.34 5.07
CA ALA A 251 -21.05 19.99 5.25
C ALA A 251 -20.65 19.11 4.04
N TRP A 252 -20.52 17.82 4.24
CA TRP A 252 -20.29 16.86 3.14
C TRP A 252 -21.26 17.06 1.97
N ARG A 253 -22.52 17.37 2.28
CA ARG A 253 -23.55 17.68 1.28
C ARG A 253 -23.13 18.81 0.34
N ASP A 254 -22.60 19.91 0.89
CA ASP A 254 -22.25 21.10 0.10
C ASP A 254 -21.05 20.79 -0.80
N LEU A 255 -20.05 20.07 -0.26
CA LEU A 255 -18.91 19.59 -1.04
C LEU A 255 -19.35 18.71 -2.22
N ILE A 256 -20.26 17.76 -1.99
CA ILE A 256 -20.74 16.85 -3.04
C ILE A 256 -21.59 17.59 -4.07
N GLN A 257 -22.36 18.60 -3.68
CA GLN A 257 -23.09 19.43 -4.63
C GLN A 257 -22.16 20.20 -5.56
N ASP A 258 -21.10 20.80 -5.02
CA ASP A 258 -20.09 21.52 -5.82
C ASP A 258 -19.37 20.57 -6.80
N ILE A 259 -18.96 19.39 -6.32
CA ILE A 259 -18.35 18.36 -7.16
C ILE A 259 -19.31 17.91 -8.27
N ASN A 260 -20.57 17.60 -7.94
CA ASN A 260 -21.55 17.17 -8.93
C ASN A 260 -21.80 18.25 -10.01
N ALA A 261 -21.86 19.52 -9.60
CA ALA A 261 -22.03 20.63 -10.55
C ALA A 261 -20.85 20.74 -11.52
N GLN A 262 -19.61 20.44 -11.07
CA GLN A 262 -18.47 20.39 -11.95
C GLN A 262 -18.56 19.23 -12.96
N TYR A 263 -19.02 18.06 -12.54
CA TYR A 263 -19.22 16.92 -13.44
C TYR A 263 -20.23 17.25 -14.57
N ASP A 264 -21.29 18.01 -14.29
CA ASP A 264 -22.29 18.40 -15.29
C ASP A 264 -21.69 19.20 -16.46
N LEU A 265 -20.57 19.91 -16.24
CA LEU A 265 -19.87 20.67 -17.29
C LEU A 265 -19.18 19.76 -18.33
N TYR A 266 -18.83 18.53 -17.95
CA TYR A 266 -18.08 17.59 -18.77
C TYR A 266 -18.92 16.51 -19.45
N ARG A 267 -20.17 16.37 -19.04
CA ARG A 267 -21.13 15.44 -19.65
C ARG A 267 -21.43 15.83 -21.09
N ASN A 268 -21.62 14.84 -21.94
CA ASN A 268 -22.04 15.05 -23.32
C ASN A 268 -23.01 13.95 -23.75
N PRO A 269 -24.32 14.09 -23.45
CA PRO A 269 -25.32 13.04 -23.69
C PRO A 269 -25.45 12.59 -25.16
N SER A 270 -25.21 13.47 -26.13
CA SER A 270 -25.28 13.09 -27.55
C SER A 270 -24.15 12.14 -27.93
N ALA A 271 -22.90 12.46 -27.57
CA ALA A 271 -21.74 11.60 -27.84
C ALA A 271 -21.88 10.24 -27.12
N ILE A 272 -22.44 10.22 -25.90
CA ILE A 272 -22.69 8.97 -25.16
C ILE A 272 -23.73 8.10 -25.83
N ARG A 273 -24.83 8.69 -26.32
CA ARG A 273 -25.89 7.95 -27.03
C ARG A 273 -25.35 7.24 -28.26
N ASP A 274 -24.56 7.95 -29.07
CA ASP A 274 -23.95 7.39 -30.28
C ASP A 274 -23.05 6.20 -29.94
N VAL A 275 -22.22 6.32 -28.90
CA VAL A 275 -21.35 5.23 -28.43
C VAL A 275 -22.18 4.06 -27.89
N ALA A 276 -23.12 4.32 -27.02
CA ALA A 276 -23.94 3.28 -26.40
C ALA A 276 -24.75 2.47 -27.42
N GLN A 277 -25.24 3.10 -28.51
CA GLN A 277 -25.93 2.41 -29.58
C GLN A 277 -25.02 1.45 -30.37
N ASN A 278 -23.74 1.79 -30.52
CA ASN A 278 -22.77 0.98 -31.25
C ASN A 278 -22.21 -0.19 -30.43
N ILE A 279 -22.31 -0.17 -29.10
CA ILE A 279 -21.91 -1.31 -28.27
C ILE A 279 -23.05 -2.34 -28.25
N PRO A 280 -22.82 -3.61 -28.63
CA PRO A 280 -23.87 -4.63 -28.62
C PRO A 280 -24.35 -4.92 -27.19
N ASN A 281 -25.65 -5.19 -27.05
CA ASN A 281 -26.16 -5.79 -25.82
C ASN A 281 -25.78 -7.27 -25.79
N GLY A 282 -25.40 -7.77 -24.61
CA GLY A 282 -25.19 -9.18 -24.39
C GLY A 282 -26.52 -9.94 -24.19
N LYS A 283 -26.42 -11.24 -23.96
CA LYS A 283 -27.59 -12.10 -23.61
C LYS A 283 -28.14 -11.77 -22.19
N ASP A 284 -27.32 -11.18 -21.36
CA ASP A 284 -27.65 -10.78 -20.00
C ASP A 284 -26.92 -9.48 -19.60
N GLU A 285 -27.17 -9.00 -18.36
CA GLU A 285 -26.54 -7.79 -17.81
C GLU A 285 -25.01 -7.94 -17.73
N VAL A 286 -24.51 -9.12 -17.34
CA VAL A 286 -23.06 -9.36 -17.18
C VAL A 286 -22.35 -9.29 -18.53
N GLU A 287 -22.89 -9.92 -19.57
CA GLU A 287 -22.31 -9.88 -20.91
C GLU A 287 -22.39 -8.47 -21.50
N THR A 288 -23.48 -7.75 -21.28
CA THR A 288 -23.59 -6.33 -21.68
C THR A 288 -22.53 -5.46 -20.98
N LEU A 289 -22.32 -5.67 -19.68
CA LEU A 289 -21.28 -4.99 -18.92
C LEU A 289 -19.87 -5.29 -19.45
N LYS A 290 -19.59 -6.56 -19.77
CA LYS A 290 -18.31 -6.98 -20.38
C LYS A 290 -18.07 -6.31 -21.73
N ASN A 291 -19.10 -6.16 -22.56
CA ASN A 291 -18.99 -5.47 -23.85
C ASN A 291 -18.66 -3.97 -23.67
N VAL A 292 -19.23 -3.31 -22.65
CA VAL A 292 -18.91 -1.91 -22.32
C VAL A 292 -17.46 -1.80 -21.82
N ILE A 293 -17.03 -2.69 -20.95
CA ILE A 293 -15.66 -2.75 -20.43
C ILE A 293 -14.65 -2.91 -21.60
N GLU A 294 -14.92 -3.84 -22.50
CA GLU A 294 -14.06 -4.10 -23.66
C GLU A 294 -13.99 -2.87 -24.59
N TYR A 295 -15.12 -2.17 -24.77
CA TYR A 295 -15.13 -0.93 -25.53
C TYR A 295 -14.23 0.15 -24.89
N ILE A 296 -14.36 0.37 -23.57
CA ILE A 296 -13.53 1.37 -22.86
C ILE A 296 -12.06 1.00 -22.96
N ASP A 297 -11.70 -0.23 -22.62
CA ASP A 297 -10.31 -0.69 -22.62
C ASP A 297 -9.65 -0.62 -24.02
N SER A 298 -10.44 -0.86 -25.07
CA SER A 298 -9.95 -0.82 -26.45
C SER A 298 -9.81 0.61 -27.00
N ASN A 299 -10.59 1.56 -26.52
CA ASN A 299 -10.70 2.88 -27.14
C ASN A 299 -10.10 4.03 -26.33
N VAL A 300 -9.95 3.89 -25.00
CA VAL A 300 -9.46 4.96 -24.14
C VAL A 300 -8.37 4.43 -23.23
N LYS A 301 -7.28 5.17 -23.09
CA LYS A 301 -6.16 4.80 -22.23
C LYS A 301 -6.00 5.78 -21.07
N TRP A 302 -5.66 5.27 -19.93
CA TRP A 302 -5.34 6.07 -18.77
C TRP A 302 -4.00 6.81 -18.95
N ASN A 303 -4.02 8.13 -18.73
CA ASN A 303 -2.83 8.99 -18.83
C ASN A 303 -1.96 8.98 -17.58
N ARG A 304 -2.20 8.01 -16.64
CA ARG A 304 -1.53 7.87 -15.34
C ARG A 304 -1.79 9.02 -14.36
N PHE A 305 -2.82 9.82 -14.61
CA PHE A 305 -3.25 10.86 -13.69
C PHE A 305 -4.48 10.40 -12.89
N TYR A 306 -4.35 10.40 -11.56
CA TYR A 306 -5.46 10.25 -10.63
C TYR A 306 -6.17 11.60 -10.49
N GLY A 307 -7.47 11.64 -10.66
CA GLY A 307 -8.26 12.86 -10.53
C GLY A 307 -9.65 12.58 -9.97
N ILE A 308 -10.18 13.56 -9.25
CA ILE A 308 -11.54 13.51 -8.71
C ILE A 308 -12.51 14.36 -9.53
N ILE A 309 -12.00 15.27 -10.36
CA ILE A 309 -12.77 16.13 -11.26
C ILE A 309 -12.32 15.82 -12.69
N PRO A 310 -13.26 15.64 -13.64
CA PRO A 310 -12.91 15.49 -15.04
C PRO A 310 -12.18 16.73 -15.59
N THR A 311 -11.32 16.51 -16.53
CA THR A 311 -10.55 17.58 -17.23
C THR A 311 -10.99 17.75 -18.68
N ARG A 312 -11.76 16.79 -19.21
CA ARG A 312 -12.22 16.72 -20.60
C ARG A 312 -13.69 16.31 -20.65
N SER A 313 -14.42 16.88 -21.61
CA SER A 313 -15.76 16.37 -21.90
C SER A 313 -15.70 14.96 -22.49
N ASN A 314 -16.75 14.17 -22.32
CA ASN A 314 -16.84 12.82 -22.93
C ASN A 314 -16.57 12.84 -24.44
N LYS A 315 -17.03 13.87 -25.16
CA LYS A 315 -16.76 14.04 -26.59
C LYS A 315 -15.27 14.24 -26.87
N THR A 316 -14.60 15.06 -26.07
CA THR A 316 -13.17 15.32 -26.18
C THR A 316 -12.36 14.07 -25.85
N LEU A 317 -12.73 13.36 -24.77
CA LEU A 317 -12.06 12.13 -24.35
C LEU A 317 -12.12 11.05 -25.43
N LEU A 318 -13.28 10.85 -26.06
CA LEU A 318 -13.46 9.89 -27.16
C LEU A 318 -12.61 10.25 -28.38
N LYS A 319 -12.37 11.53 -28.63
CA LYS A 319 -11.50 12.00 -29.71
C LYS A 319 -10.00 11.82 -29.39
N GLU A 320 -9.59 12.22 -28.17
CA GLU A 320 -8.19 12.20 -27.73
C GLU A 320 -7.72 10.81 -27.30
N LYS A 321 -8.67 9.92 -26.92
CA LYS A 321 -8.43 8.53 -26.49
C LYS A 321 -7.50 8.39 -25.28
N SER A 322 -7.36 9.45 -24.47
CA SER A 322 -6.54 9.45 -23.28
C SER A 322 -7.10 10.42 -22.24
N GLY A 323 -7.21 9.98 -20.98
CA GLY A 323 -7.77 10.78 -19.88
C GLY A 323 -7.35 10.33 -18.49
N SER A 324 -7.73 11.15 -17.51
CA SER A 324 -7.56 10.87 -16.09
C SER A 324 -8.53 9.77 -15.60
N THR A 325 -8.36 9.32 -14.37
CA THR A 325 -9.34 8.40 -13.74
C THR A 325 -10.74 9.01 -13.72
N ALA A 326 -10.87 10.31 -13.45
CA ALA A 326 -12.17 10.99 -13.45
C ALA A 326 -12.79 11.07 -14.86
N ASP A 327 -12.01 11.38 -15.88
CA ASP A 327 -12.48 11.42 -17.28
C ASP A 327 -12.99 10.04 -17.70
N MET A 328 -12.22 8.98 -17.44
CA MET A 328 -12.53 7.62 -17.86
C MET A 328 -13.72 7.03 -17.09
N ASN A 329 -13.80 7.25 -15.77
CA ASN A 329 -14.91 6.76 -14.97
C ASN A 329 -16.22 7.52 -15.26
N LEU A 330 -16.17 8.82 -15.60
CA LEU A 330 -17.36 9.55 -16.08
C LEU A 330 -17.86 8.95 -17.40
N LEU A 331 -16.98 8.65 -18.35
CA LEU A 331 -17.34 8.03 -19.62
C LEU A 331 -17.98 6.64 -19.40
N LEU A 332 -17.36 5.79 -18.58
CA LEU A 332 -17.87 4.47 -18.22
C LEU A 332 -19.27 4.58 -17.58
N ASN A 333 -19.43 5.44 -16.59
CA ASN A 333 -20.69 5.65 -15.88
C ASN A 333 -21.80 6.08 -16.84
N GLU A 334 -21.55 7.05 -17.71
CA GLU A 334 -22.55 7.58 -18.64
C GLU A 334 -22.94 6.54 -19.73
N ILE A 335 -22.00 5.74 -20.23
CA ILE A 335 -22.29 4.65 -21.19
C ILE A 335 -23.15 3.58 -20.51
N LEU A 336 -22.80 3.15 -19.30
CA LEU A 336 -23.58 2.15 -18.55
C LEU A 336 -24.98 2.65 -18.23
N THR A 337 -25.12 3.93 -17.83
CA THR A 337 -26.44 4.56 -17.62
C THR A 337 -27.26 4.56 -18.90
N ALA A 338 -26.65 4.88 -20.05
CA ALA A 338 -27.33 4.85 -21.36
C ALA A 338 -27.72 3.42 -21.80
N LYS A 339 -27.02 2.40 -21.29
CA LYS A 339 -27.36 0.98 -21.44
C LYS A 339 -28.44 0.48 -20.48
N GLY A 340 -28.93 1.33 -19.58
CA GLY A 340 -30.01 1.01 -18.65
C GLY A 340 -29.56 0.49 -17.28
N PHE A 341 -28.25 0.49 -16.98
CA PHE A 341 -27.77 0.10 -15.65
C PHE A 341 -28.03 1.20 -14.62
N GLU A 342 -28.33 0.79 -13.40
CA GLU A 342 -28.28 1.70 -12.25
C GLU A 342 -26.83 1.86 -11.81
N THR A 343 -26.30 3.08 -11.96
CA THR A 343 -24.88 3.39 -11.69
C THR A 343 -24.73 4.55 -10.73
N SER A 344 -23.59 4.62 -10.07
CA SER A 344 -23.18 5.74 -9.23
C SER A 344 -21.69 6.02 -9.39
N MET A 345 -21.34 7.30 -9.48
CA MET A 345 -19.94 7.73 -9.32
C MET A 345 -19.61 7.81 -7.83
N VAL A 346 -18.46 7.29 -7.45
CA VAL A 346 -17.98 7.30 -6.06
C VAL A 346 -16.60 7.89 -6.01
N MET A 347 -16.44 8.95 -5.25
CA MET A 347 -15.15 9.56 -4.92
C MET A 347 -14.51 8.78 -3.77
N PHE A 348 -13.26 8.40 -3.90
CA PHE A 348 -12.54 7.61 -2.91
C PHE A 348 -11.08 8.05 -2.75
N SER A 349 -10.47 7.62 -1.67
CA SER A 349 -9.03 7.72 -1.43
C SER A 349 -8.39 6.35 -1.61
N SER A 350 -7.43 6.24 -2.51
CA SER A 350 -6.70 4.99 -2.70
C SER A 350 -5.82 4.64 -1.48
N ARG A 351 -5.43 3.37 -1.35
CA ARG A 351 -4.61 2.92 -0.21
C ARG A 351 -3.34 3.74 -0.05
N HIS A 352 -2.64 3.99 -1.14
CA HIS A 352 -1.40 4.78 -1.12
C HIS A 352 -1.59 6.28 -0.85
N HIS A 353 -2.82 6.81 -0.99
CA HIS A 353 -3.13 8.21 -0.69
C HIS A 353 -3.57 8.41 0.76
N GLY A 354 -4.12 7.36 1.40
CA GLY A 354 -4.47 7.35 2.80
C GLY A 354 -5.97 7.35 3.12
N GLN A 355 -6.30 7.20 4.40
CA GLN A 355 -7.68 7.06 4.87
C GLN A 355 -8.43 8.38 4.94
N ILE A 356 -9.74 8.31 4.75
CA ILE A 356 -10.66 9.46 4.85
C ILE A 356 -10.97 9.76 6.31
N LEU A 357 -10.86 11.02 6.71
CA LEU A 357 -11.28 11.54 8.00
C LEU A 357 -12.71 12.08 7.90
N PHE A 358 -13.69 11.30 8.35
CA PHE A 358 -15.11 11.64 8.22
C PHE A 358 -15.53 12.95 8.92
N SER A 359 -14.80 13.35 9.94
CA SER A 359 -15.07 14.58 10.68
C SER A 359 -14.77 15.86 9.90
N TYR A 360 -14.13 15.73 8.74
CA TYR A 360 -13.65 16.88 7.96
C TYR A 360 -14.05 16.74 6.48
N PRO A 361 -15.04 17.47 5.98
CA PRO A 361 -15.45 17.46 4.57
C PRO A 361 -14.43 18.21 3.70
N ILE A 362 -13.33 17.54 3.34
CA ILE A 362 -12.23 18.10 2.57
C ILE A 362 -12.04 17.32 1.29
N VAL A 363 -11.98 18.03 0.17
CA VAL A 363 -11.77 17.42 -1.16
C VAL A 363 -10.41 16.74 -1.30
N ASN A 364 -9.37 17.27 -0.66
CA ASN A 364 -8.00 16.76 -0.76
C ASN A 364 -7.78 15.39 -0.10
N GLN A 365 -8.79 14.87 0.62
CA GLN A 365 -8.74 13.51 1.13
C GLN A 365 -8.97 12.46 0.05
N PHE A 366 -9.40 12.88 -1.13
CA PHE A 366 -9.73 11.99 -2.23
C PHE A 366 -8.76 12.24 -3.37
N ASN A 367 -8.34 11.19 -4.01
CA ASN A 367 -7.45 11.28 -5.17
C ASN A 367 -8.04 10.67 -6.44
N SER A 368 -9.14 9.93 -6.34
CA SER A 368 -9.72 9.27 -7.50
C SER A 368 -11.23 9.04 -7.38
N VAL A 369 -11.82 8.55 -8.45
CA VAL A 369 -13.23 8.17 -8.54
C VAL A 369 -13.37 6.80 -9.19
N LEU A 370 -14.46 6.13 -8.90
CA LEU A 370 -14.86 4.85 -9.49
C LEU A 370 -16.34 4.85 -9.86
N THR A 371 -16.73 3.84 -10.62
CA THR A 371 -18.12 3.58 -10.97
C THR A 371 -18.62 2.36 -10.22
N VAL A 372 -19.72 2.51 -9.48
CA VAL A 372 -20.46 1.39 -8.89
C VAL A 372 -21.65 1.08 -9.78
N VAL A 373 -21.80 -0.19 -10.15
CA VAL A 373 -22.88 -0.70 -11.00
C VAL A 373 -23.70 -1.68 -10.19
N LYS A 374 -25.02 -1.54 -10.21
CA LYS A 374 -25.91 -2.52 -9.61
C LYS A 374 -26.35 -3.54 -10.65
N LEU A 375 -26.21 -4.81 -10.33
CA LEU A 375 -26.66 -5.95 -11.14
C LEU A 375 -27.76 -6.71 -10.40
N ASN A 376 -28.46 -7.58 -11.14
CA ASN A 376 -29.50 -8.48 -10.62
C ASN A 376 -30.58 -7.71 -9.81
N ASN A 377 -31.15 -6.68 -10.40
CA ASN A 377 -32.16 -5.81 -9.76
C ASN A 377 -31.68 -5.21 -8.43
N GLY A 378 -30.39 -4.86 -8.34
CA GLY A 378 -29.82 -4.18 -7.18
C GLY A 378 -29.32 -5.11 -6.05
N THR A 379 -29.30 -6.42 -6.26
CA THR A 379 -28.82 -7.39 -5.26
C THR A 379 -27.29 -7.50 -5.21
N SER A 380 -26.58 -7.11 -6.29
CA SER A 380 -25.13 -7.15 -6.38
C SER A 380 -24.55 -5.81 -6.84
N ASN A 381 -23.55 -5.32 -6.13
CA ASN A 381 -22.79 -4.14 -6.49
C ASN A 381 -21.42 -4.54 -7.06
N ILE A 382 -21.12 -4.06 -8.27
CA ILE A 382 -19.81 -4.22 -8.92
C ILE A 382 -19.07 -2.88 -8.84
N ILE A 383 -17.84 -2.91 -8.37
CA ILE A 383 -16.96 -1.74 -8.26
C ILE A 383 -15.99 -1.75 -9.44
N LEU A 384 -16.07 -0.74 -10.29
CA LEU A 384 -15.25 -0.62 -11.49
C LEU A 384 -14.38 0.64 -11.43
N ASP A 385 -13.09 0.48 -11.67
CA ASP A 385 -12.18 1.58 -12.00
C ASP A 385 -11.86 1.53 -13.49
N ALA A 386 -12.34 2.51 -14.25
CA ALA A 386 -12.17 2.57 -15.69
C ALA A 386 -10.71 2.62 -16.14
N SER A 387 -9.77 2.98 -15.25
CA SER A 387 -8.33 3.00 -15.54
C SER A 387 -7.67 1.62 -15.43
N LYS A 388 -8.34 0.63 -14.80
CA LYS A 388 -7.81 -0.71 -14.49
C LYS A 388 -8.91 -1.78 -14.64
N LEU A 389 -9.55 -1.82 -15.80
CA LEU A 389 -10.62 -2.77 -16.07
C LEU A 389 -10.08 -4.18 -16.35
N ASN A 390 -10.79 -5.18 -15.84
CA ASN A 390 -10.57 -6.60 -16.17
C ASN A 390 -11.93 -7.26 -16.45
N LYS A 391 -12.21 -7.53 -17.72
CA LYS A 391 -13.50 -8.12 -18.14
C LYS A 391 -13.72 -9.56 -17.68
N GLU A 392 -12.65 -10.28 -17.36
CA GLU A 392 -12.72 -11.66 -16.88
C GLU A 392 -13.04 -11.71 -15.39
N GLN A 393 -12.63 -10.68 -14.64
CA GLN A 393 -12.73 -10.61 -13.18
C GLN A 393 -13.48 -9.34 -12.75
N ILE A 394 -14.64 -9.07 -13.36
CA ILE A 394 -15.40 -7.82 -13.12
C ILE A 394 -15.82 -7.62 -11.67
N GLU A 395 -15.88 -8.66 -10.88
CA GLU A 395 -16.25 -8.63 -9.47
C GLU A 395 -15.09 -8.19 -8.56
N PHE A 396 -13.86 -8.17 -9.07
CA PHE A 396 -12.64 -7.84 -8.34
C PHE A 396 -12.07 -6.53 -8.90
N GLY A 397 -12.31 -5.43 -8.21
CA GLY A 397 -11.67 -4.14 -8.52
C GLY A 397 -10.18 -4.15 -8.14
N PRO A 398 -9.39 -3.17 -8.58
CA PRO A 398 -7.99 -3.05 -8.18
C PRO A 398 -7.85 -2.96 -6.65
N LEU A 399 -6.84 -3.64 -6.08
CA LEU A 399 -6.61 -3.65 -4.62
C LEU A 399 -6.57 -2.26 -3.99
N ASP A 400 -6.00 -1.31 -4.71
CA ASP A 400 -5.78 0.06 -4.26
C ASP A 400 -7.09 0.85 -4.01
N VAL A 401 -8.21 0.43 -4.60
CA VAL A 401 -9.51 1.12 -4.37
C VAL A 401 -10.17 0.71 -3.04
N PHE A 402 -9.78 -0.42 -2.46
CA PHE A 402 -10.39 -0.94 -1.23
C PHE A 402 -9.75 -0.33 0.02
N ASN A 403 -10.03 0.95 0.23
CA ASN A 403 -9.56 1.72 1.40
C ASN A 403 -10.74 2.17 2.26
N TYR A 404 -11.52 1.23 2.75
CA TYR A 404 -12.68 1.33 3.63
C TYR A 404 -13.92 1.96 2.99
N HIS A 405 -13.90 3.24 2.63
CA HIS A 405 -15.10 3.96 2.24
C HIS A 405 -14.85 4.90 1.07
N GLY A 406 -15.89 5.12 0.29
CA GLY A 406 -16.02 6.21 -0.66
C GLY A 406 -17.27 7.04 -0.39
N ILE A 407 -17.41 8.17 -1.07
CA ILE A 407 -18.58 9.04 -1.00
C ILE A 407 -19.23 9.13 -2.38
N VAL A 408 -20.55 8.93 -2.42
CA VAL A 408 -21.31 8.95 -3.68
C VAL A 408 -21.46 10.38 -4.18
N ILE A 409 -21.08 10.61 -5.44
CA ILE A 409 -21.27 11.89 -6.13
C ILE A 409 -22.68 11.91 -6.71
N LYS A 410 -23.64 12.49 -5.98
CA LYS A 410 -25.00 12.69 -6.48
C LYS A 410 -25.61 13.96 -5.94
N LYS A 411 -26.62 14.48 -6.64
CA LYS A 411 -27.39 15.62 -6.18
C LYS A 411 -28.19 15.26 -4.93
N GLY A 412 -28.10 16.07 -3.88
CA GLY A 412 -28.82 15.87 -2.61
C GLY A 412 -27.86 15.60 -1.45
N ASP A 413 -28.14 14.56 -0.66
CA ASP A 413 -27.35 14.24 0.53
C ASP A 413 -26.07 13.46 0.22
N ALA A 414 -25.06 13.68 1.04
CA ALA A 414 -23.84 12.90 1.02
C ALA A 414 -24.12 11.47 1.54
N SER A 415 -23.71 10.47 0.77
CA SER A 415 -23.85 9.07 1.13
C SER A 415 -22.48 8.38 1.06
N PHE A 416 -22.06 7.78 2.17
CA PHE A 416 -20.85 6.97 2.20
C PHE A 416 -21.17 5.54 1.81
N VAL A 417 -20.29 4.93 1.04
CA VAL A 417 -20.37 3.53 0.63
C VAL A 417 -19.13 2.79 1.11
N LYS A 418 -19.34 1.61 1.69
CA LYS A 418 -18.23 0.74 2.09
C LYS A 418 -17.69 0.03 0.85
N LEU A 419 -16.39 0.11 0.65
CA LEU A 419 -15.67 -0.56 -0.43
C LEU A 419 -15.15 -1.89 0.12
N ASN A 420 -15.89 -2.98 -0.08
CA ASN A 420 -15.56 -4.30 0.41
C ASN A 420 -14.88 -5.13 -0.67
N GLN A 421 -13.83 -5.82 -0.30
CA GLN A 421 -13.18 -6.83 -1.12
C GLN A 421 -14.00 -8.14 -1.12
N LYS A 422 -13.95 -8.85 -2.23
CA LYS A 422 -14.45 -10.22 -2.32
C LYS A 422 -13.37 -11.23 -1.95
N LEU A 423 -13.81 -12.39 -1.46
CA LEU A 423 -12.94 -13.51 -1.14
C LEU A 423 -12.31 -14.06 -2.43
N SER A 424 -10.99 -14.05 -2.48
CA SER A 424 -10.23 -14.73 -3.54
C SER A 424 -9.99 -16.18 -3.15
N TYR A 425 -9.97 -17.10 -4.11
CA TYR A 425 -9.64 -18.49 -3.81
C TYR A 425 -8.51 -19.02 -4.68
N TYR A 426 -7.78 -19.96 -4.13
CA TYR A 426 -6.74 -20.73 -4.80
C TYR A 426 -6.89 -22.21 -4.44
N GLU A 427 -7.21 -23.01 -5.42
CA GLU A 427 -7.28 -24.47 -5.31
C GLU A 427 -6.13 -25.10 -6.08
N SER A 428 -5.39 -26.01 -5.45
CA SER A 428 -4.33 -26.75 -6.09
C SER A 428 -4.49 -28.24 -5.86
N SER A 429 -4.41 -29.00 -6.94
CA SER A 429 -4.38 -30.46 -6.92
C SER A 429 -3.06 -30.96 -7.46
N LEU A 430 -2.25 -31.56 -6.58
CA LEU A 430 -0.94 -32.12 -6.88
C LEU A 430 -1.03 -33.65 -6.89
N LYS A 431 -0.49 -34.28 -7.92
CA LYS A 431 -0.41 -35.73 -8.03
C LYS A 431 1.02 -36.15 -8.31
N TYR A 432 1.57 -36.97 -7.44
CA TYR A 432 2.91 -37.55 -7.59
C TYR A 432 2.79 -38.99 -8.11
N ASP A 433 3.42 -39.26 -9.24
CA ASP A 433 3.54 -40.59 -9.85
C ASP A 433 5.00 -41.05 -9.77
N PHE A 434 5.27 -42.05 -8.94
CA PHE A 434 6.55 -42.76 -8.88
C PHE A 434 6.60 -43.80 -9.97
N MET A 435 7.45 -43.62 -10.97
CA MET A 435 7.58 -44.46 -12.13
C MET A 435 8.58 -45.61 -11.88
N SER A 436 8.36 -46.75 -12.50
CA SER A 436 9.22 -47.94 -12.37
C SER A 436 10.67 -47.74 -12.86
N ASN A 437 10.89 -46.74 -13.71
CA ASN A 437 12.23 -46.37 -14.21
C ASN A 437 12.98 -45.40 -13.28
N GLY A 438 12.50 -45.14 -12.07
CA GLY A 438 13.12 -44.21 -11.10
C GLY A 438 12.75 -42.73 -11.30
N ASN A 439 11.87 -42.41 -12.22
CA ASN A 439 11.39 -41.03 -12.38
C ASN A 439 10.25 -40.74 -11.41
N LEU A 440 10.23 -39.49 -10.89
CA LEU A 440 9.08 -38.90 -10.22
C LEU A 440 8.45 -37.88 -11.16
N VAL A 441 7.16 -37.98 -11.37
CA VAL A 441 6.41 -37.02 -12.17
C VAL A 441 5.36 -36.36 -11.30
N LEU A 442 5.37 -35.03 -11.26
CA LEU A 442 4.36 -34.20 -10.64
C LEU A 442 3.39 -33.72 -11.72
N TYR A 443 2.12 -33.96 -11.50
CA TYR A 443 1.02 -33.29 -12.20
C TYR A 443 0.37 -32.32 -11.22
N ARG A 444 0.21 -31.07 -11.62
CA ARG A 444 -0.44 -30.04 -10.81
C ARG A 444 -1.51 -29.36 -11.65
N LYS A 445 -2.68 -29.17 -11.06
CA LYS A 445 -3.75 -28.37 -11.62
C LYS A 445 -4.14 -27.32 -10.60
N ASP A 446 -4.02 -26.06 -10.97
CA ASP A 446 -4.47 -24.93 -10.17
C ASP A 446 -5.75 -24.35 -10.75
N LYS A 447 -6.66 -23.94 -9.86
CA LYS A 447 -7.84 -23.15 -10.17
C LYS A 447 -7.86 -21.96 -9.21
N PHE A 448 -7.93 -20.74 -9.73
CA PHE A 448 -7.86 -19.54 -8.92
C PHE A 448 -8.66 -18.39 -9.51
N ASN A 449 -9.09 -17.45 -8.64
CA ASN A 449 -9.74 -16.22 -9.03
C ASN A 449 -9.27 -15.03 -8.19
N GLY A 450 -9.84 -13.86 -8.49
CA GLY A 450 -9.61 -12.63 -7.75
C GLY A 450 -8.14 -12.20 -7.83
N TYR A 451 -7.59 -11.83 -6.69
CA TYR A 451 -6.23 -11.28 -6.64
C TYR A 451 -5.13 -12.30 -6.92
N PHE A 452 -5.43 -13.58 -6.89
CA PHE A 452 -4.49 -14.61 -7.34
C PHE A 452 -4.24 -14.62 -8.85
N TYR A 453 -5.00 -13.86 -9.62
CA TYR A 453 -4.72 -13.66 -11.05
C TYR A 453 -3.53 -12.72 -11.27
N ASP A 454 -3.35 -11.72 -10.40
CA ASP A 454 -2.28 -10.73 -10.53
C ASP A 454 -0.93 -11.38 -10.22
N ASP A 455 0.00 -11.34 -11.20
CA ASP A 455 1.32 -11.94 -11.07
C ASP A 455 2.27 -11.11 -10.18
N ASP A 456 1.94 -9.83 -9.93
CA ASP A 456 2.71 -8.94 -9.06
C ASP A 456 2.39 -9.15 -7.56
N ILE A 457 1.44 -10.04 -7.22
CA ILE A 457 1.07 -10.32 -5.83
C ILE A 457 2.04 -11.32 -5.21
N ASP A 458 2.77 -10.87 -4.19
CA ASP A 458 3.80 -11.64 -3.50
C ASP A 458 3.28 -12.98 -2.94
N GLU A 459 2.07 -13.01 -2.38
CA GLU A 459 1.45 -14.21 -1.82
C GLU A 459 1.34 -15.34 -2.85
N LYS A 460 0.96 -15.03 -4.08
CA LYS A 460 0.89 -16.01 -5.18
C LYS A 460 2.27 -16.54 -5.54
N ASN A 461 3.25 -15.66 -5.64
CA ASN A 461 4.61 -16.02 -6.03
C ASN A 461 5.28 -16.92 -4.98
N VAL A 462 5.10 -16.60 -3.70
CA VAL A 462 5.56 -17.42 -2.58
C VAL A 462 4.91 -18.80 -2.62
N LEU A 463 3.57 -18.85 -2.76
CA LEU A 463 2.83 -20.10 -2.82
C LEU A 463 3.26 -20.98 -3.99
N ASN A 464 3.40 -20.43 -5.19
CA ASN A 464 3.79 -21.17 -6.39
C ASN A 464 5.11 -21.90 -6.22
N ARG A 465 6.11 -21.26 -5.64
CA ARG A 465 7.42 -21.86 -5.38
C ARG A 465 7.34 -23.10 -4.47
N TYR A 466 6.54 -23.00 -3.40
CA TYR A 466 6.46 -24.08 -2.40
C TYR A 466 5.48 -25.21 -2.78
N LEU A 467 4.53 -24.97 -3.65
CA LEU A 467 3.64 -26.02 -4.13
C LEU A 467 4.39 -27.12 -4.90
N THR A 468 5.49 -26.80 -5.59
CA THR A 468 6.33 -27.77 -6.28
C THR A 468 7.31 -28.50 -5.34
N GLU A 469 7.61 -27.93 -4.19
CA GLU A 469 8.55 -28.47 -3.18
C GLU A 469 7.85 -29.32 -2.10
N SER A 470 6.55 -29.58 -2.23
CA SER A 470 5.73 -30.27 -1.21
C SER A 470 6.14 -31.73 -0.89
N LEU A 471 7.02 -32.34 -1.69
CA LEU A 471 7.61 -33.66 -1.47
C LEU A 471 9.05 -33.59 -0.92
N ASP A 472 9.54 -32.40 -0.60
CA ASP A 472 10.96 -32.16 -0.24
C ASP A 472 11.94 -32.70 -1.31
N VAL A 473 11.52 -32.68 -2.55
CA VAL A 473 12.29 -33.07 -3.73
C VAL A 473 12.20 -31.95 -4.76
N ARG A 474 13.35 -31.42 -5.17
CA ARG A 474 13.40 -30.42 -6.23
C ARG A 474 13.20 -31.08 -7.59
N LEU A 475 12.24 -30.58 -8.35
CA LEU A 475 11.96 -31.05 -9.70
C LEU A 475 12.87 -30.31 -10.70
N ASP A 476 13.55 -31.06 -11.57
CA ASP A 476 14.57 -30.52 -12.46
C ASP A 476 14.00 -29.96 -13.78
N GLU A 477 12.80 -30.41 -14.17
CA GLU A 477 12.15 -29.98 -15.40
C GLU A 477 10.69 -29.60 -15.13
N GLU A 478 10.34 -28.37 -15.42
CA GLU A 478 8.98 -27.87 -15.32
C GLU A 478 8.42 -27.56 -16.70
N ILE A 479 7.27 -28.16 -17.04
CA ILE A 479 6.52 -27.89 -18.26
C ILE A 479 5.24 -27.16 -17.87
N ASN A 480 5.14 -25.89 -18.24
CA ASN A 480 3.96 -25.07 -17.98
C ASN A 480 3.04 -25.05 -19.19
N ASP A 481 1.80 -25.43 -18.99
CA ASP A 481 0.74 -25.20 -19.96
C ASP A 481 0.20 -23.76 -19.84
N LYS A 482 -0.42 -23.28 -20.91
CA LYS A 482 -1.02 -21.95 -20.94
C LYS A 482 -2.15 -21.83 -19.91
N THR A 483 -2.18 -20.70 -19.18
CA THR A 483 -3.33 -20.35 -18.32
C THR A 483 -4.55 -20.05 -19.17
N VAL A 484 -5.68 -20.67 -18.83
CA VAL A 484 -6.96 -20.50 -19.52
C VAL A 484 -8.01 -20.03 -18.52
N PHE A 485 -8.84 -19.07 -18.92
CA PHE A 485 -10.01 -18.67 -18.14
C PHE A 485 -11.17 -19.63 -18.42
N ASP A 486 -11.75 -20.19 -17.37
CA ASP A 486 -12.85 -21.14 -17.41
C ASP A 486 -13.99 -20.68 -16.49
N THR A 487 -15.12 -20.31 -17.06
CA THR A 487 -16.34 -19.82 -16.39
C THR A 487 -16.15 -18.62 -15.47
N ASP A 488 -15.51 -18.80 -14.31
CA ASP A 488 -15.34 -17.80 -13.23
C ASP A 488 -13.93 -17.76 -12.65
N SER A 489 -13.01 -18.53 -13.22
CA SER A 489 -11.68 -18.76 -12.67
C SER A 489 -10.64 -19.02 -13.74
N TYR A 490 -9.38 -18.79 -13.39
CA TYR A 490 -8.23 -19.18 -14.19
C TYR A 490 -7.83 -20.61 -13.84
N VAL A 491 -7.50 -21.41 -14.88
CA VAL A 491 -7.00 -22.77 -14.75
C VAL A 491 -5.61 -22.85 -15.36
N LYS A 492 -4.65 -23.39 -14.61
CA LYS A 492 -3.30 -23.62 -15.06
C LYS A 492 -2.87 -25.05 -14.74
N ASN A 493 -2.28 -25.71 -15.72
CA ASN A 493 -1.78 -27.07 -15.58
C ASN A 493 -0.26 -27.07 -15.67
N TYR A 494 0.37 -27.90 -14.85
CA TYR A 494 1.81 -28.09 -14.84
C TYR A 494 2.14 -29.56 -14.89
N LYS A 495 3.29 -29.87 -15.49
CA LYS A 495 3.92 -31.17 -15.40
C LYS A 495 5.41 -30.95 -15.15
N ALA A 496 5.92 -31.56 -14.12
CA ALA A 496 7.34 -31.52 -13.82
C ALA A 496 7.85 -32.94 -13.56
N LYS A 497 9.11 -33.19 -13.80
CA LYS A 497 9.72 -34.49 -13.55
C LYS A 497 11.14 -34.35 -13.03
N THR A 498 11.56 -35.33 -12.24
CA THR A 498 12.94 -35.53 -11.85
C THR A 498 13.28 -37.01 -11.81
N VAL A 499 14.57 -37.35 -11.89
CA VAL A 499 15.06 -38.70 -11.61
C VAL A 499 15.39 -38.76 -10.12
N ILE A 500 14.66 -39.59 -9.37
CA ILE A 500 14.96 -39.78 -7.94
C ILE A 500 15.67 -41.11 -7.75
N PRO A 501 16.76 -41.12 -6.98
CA PRO A 501 17.38 -42.37 -6.54
C PRO A 501 16.36 -43.18 -5.73
N ASN A 502 16.49 -44.50 -5.72
CA ASN A 502 15.67 -45.37 -4.86
C ASN A 502 15.97 -45.05 -3.38
N ALA A 503 15.33 -43.98 -2.88
CA ALA A 503 15.58 -43.44 -1.57
C ALA A 503 14.96 -44.32 -0.47
N PRO A 504 15.57 -44.41 0.73
CA PRO A 504 14.98 -45.16 1.85
C PRO A 504 13.67 -44.52 2.37
N PHE A 505 13.47 -43.23 2.12
CA PHE A 505 12.25 -42.53 2.50
C PHE A 505 12.03 -41.27 1.65
N TYR A 506 10.80 -40.79 1.63
CA TYR A 506 10.34 -39.50 1.08
C TYR A 506 9.53 -38.76 2.14
N THR A 507 9.74 -37.48 2.28
CA THR A 507 9.03 -36.62 3.26
C THR A 507 8.04 -35.72 2.53
N PHE A 508 6.75 -35.83 2.84
CA PHE A 508 5.73 -34.88 2.38
C PHE A 508 5.62 -33.76 3.38
N ILE A 509 6.00 -32.57 2.99
CA ILE A 509 5.86 -31.34 3.77
C ILE A 509 4.55 -30.64 3.47
N ASN A 510 4.08 -29.81 4.39
CA ASN A 510 2.91 -28.98 4.18
C ASN A 510 3.24 -27.87 3.16
N PRO A 511 2.57 -27.78 2.00
CA PRO A 511 2.84 -26.75 1.00
C PRO A 511 2.67 -25.31 1.48
N LEU A 512 1.89 -25.06 2.53
CA LEU A 512 1.75 -23.73 3.13
C LEU A 512 2.80 -23.40 4.18
N ARG A 513 3.71 -24.31 4.52
CA ARG A 513 4.71 -24.15 5.58
C ARG A 513 5.51 -22.85 5.44
N GLU A 514 6.09 -22.61 4.27
CA GLU A 514 6.89 -21.42 4.02
C GLU A 514 6.03 -20.17 3.86
N PHE A 515 4.88 -20.30 3.20
CA PHE A 515 3.91 -19.21 3.08
C PHE A 515 3.48 -18.68 4.45
N LEU A 516 3.22 -19.53 5.42
CA LEU A 516 2.80 -19.13 6.75
C LEU A 516 3.90 -18.44 7.56
N LYS A 517 5.18 -18.64 7.25
CA LYS A 517 6.30 -18.00 7.95
C LYS A 517 6.30 -16.47 7.83
N GLN A 518 5.77 -15.91 6.75
CA GLN A 518 5.70 -14.46 6.54
C GLN A 518 4.81 -13.74 7.58
N TYR A 519 3.83 -14.44 8.17
CA TYR A 519 2.94 -13.84 9.15
C TYR A 519 3.62 -13.77 10.53
N THR A 520 4.20 -12.62 10.84
CA THR A 520 4.88 -12.35 12.12
C THR A 520 4.14 -11.25 12.88
N PHE A 521 3.92 -11.44 14.17
CA PHE A 521 3.16 -10.55 15.05
C PHE A 521 4.06 -10.15 16.23
N GLU A 522 4.72 -8.99 16.11
CA GLU A 522 5.75 -8.52 17.04
C GLU A 522 5.26 -7.40 17.97
N ASP A 523 4.13 -6.74 17.62
CA ASP A 523 3.59 -5.65 18.43
C ASP A 523 3.17 -6.15 19.82
N THR A 524 3.55 -5.40 20.85
CA THR A 524 3.15 -5.69 22.24
C THR A 524 1.91 -4.93 22.66
N ASN A 525 1.59 -3.81 22.00
CA ASN A 525 0.45 -2.96 22.30
C ASN A 525 -0.11 -2.35 21.01
N ARG A 526 -0.79 -3.17 20.20
CA ARG A 526 -1.39 -2.74 18.93
C ARG A 526 -2.58 -1.81 19.18
N GLN A 527 -2.51 -0.59 18.67
CA GLN A 527 -3.61 0.39 18.73
C GLN A 527 -4.32 0.56 17.38
N ARG A 528 -3.80 -0.07 16.34
CA ARG A 528 -4.21 0.12 14.95
C ARG A 528 -4.84 -1.13 14.40
N LYS A 529 -5.77 -0.97 13.44
CA LYS A 529 -6.35 -2.07 12.67
C LYS A 529 -5.25 -2.95 12.08
N ILE A 530 -5.57 -4.22 11.90
CA ILE A 530 -4.73 -5.20 11.21
C ILE A 530 -5.29 -5.32 9.80
N GLU A 531 -4.50 -4.91 8.82
CA GLU A 531 -4.90 -4.81 7.42
C GLU A 531 -4.09 -5.81 6.60
N PHE A 532 -4.70 -6.95 6.29
CA PHE A 532 -4.19 -7.87 5.28
C PHE A 532 -4.59 -7.36 3.88
N ASN A 533 -3.80 -7.70 2.86
CA ASN A 533 -4.03 -7.19 1.51
C ASN A 533 -5.44 -7.49 1.00
N TYR A 534 -5.94 -8.71 1.20
CA TYR A 534 -7.28 -9.16 0.80
C TYR A 534 -7.68 -10.44 1.54
N PRO A 535 -8.97 -10.78 1.59
CA PRO A 535 -9.44 -12.07 2.11
C PRO A 535 -9.18 -13.19 1.10
N TYR A 536 -8.82 -14.38 1.58
CA TYR A 536 -8.53 -15.51 0.71
C TYR A 536 -8.78 -16.88 1.33
N LEU A 537 -8.98 -17.87 0.45
CA LEU A 537 -9.09 -19.29 0.75
C LEU A 537 -8.06 -20.08 -0.06
N PHE A 538 -7.22 -20.83 0.61
CA PHE A 538 -6.41 -21.88 0.02
C PHE A 538 -7.05 -23.24 0.24
N ASN A 539 -7.13 -24.06 -0.82
CA ASN A 539 -7.55 -25.45 -0.77
C ASN A 539 -6.55 -26.28 -1.57
N ILE A 540 -5.73 -27.05 -0.88
CA ILE A 540 -4.63 -27.80 -1.48
C ILE A 540 -4.83 -29.28 -1.21
N GLN A 541 -4.75 -30.09 -2.26
CA GLN A 541 -4.81 -31.54 -2.22
C GLN A 541 -3.56 -32.15 -2.85
N VAL A 542 -2.90 -33.02 -2.11
CA VAL A 542 -1.77 -33.82 -2.58
C VAL A 542 -2.22 -35.28 -2.65
N LYS A 543 -1.93 -35.96 -3.77
CA LYS A 543 -2.21 -37.38 -3.97
C LYS A 543 -0.95 -38.08 -4.48
N SER A 544 -0.71 -39.28 -3.96
CA SER A 544 0.39 -40.11 -4.41
C SER A 544 -0.01 -41.60 -4.34
N LYS A 545 0.27 -42.37 -5.39
CA LYS A 545 0.32 -43.81 -5.23
C LYS A 545 1.49 -44.17 -4.32
N ILE A 546 1.26 -45.16 -3.43
CA ILE A 546 2.34 -45.67 -2.58
C ILE A 546 3.12 -46.69 -3.44
N PRO A 547 4.43 -46.50 -3.70
CA PRO A 547 5.23 -47.42 -4.47
C PRO A 547 5.29 -48.80 -3.80
N GLU A 548 5.51 -49.86 -4.62
CA GLU A 548 5.69 -51.19 -4.08
C GLU A 548 6.90 -51.25 -3.13
N GLY A 549 6.76 -51.91 -2.00
CA GLY A 549 7.79 -51.98 -0.96
C GLY A 549 7.89 -50.74 -0.03
N TYR A 550 6.98 -49.77 -0.15
CA TYR A 550 6.92 -48.62 0.74
C TYR A 550 5.67 -48.67 1.64
N GLU A 551 5.75 -47.98 2.76
CA GLU A 551 4.63 -47.68 3.65
C GLU A 551 4.60 -46.19 3.98
N VAL A 552 3.43 -45.67 4.33
CA VAL A 552 3.26 -44.28 4.75
C VAL A 552 3.01 -44.26 6.26
N ILE A 553 3.81 -43.44 6.95
CA ILE A 553 3.68 -43.20 8.38
C ILE A 553 3.08 -41.82 8.57
N ILE A 554 1.95 -41.78 9.22
CA ILE A 554 1.22 -40.56 9.59
C ILE A 554 1.18 -40.51 11.11
N ASP A 555 1.72 -39.42 11.72
CA ASP A 555 1.59 -39.17 13.14
C ASP A 555 0.08 -39.02 13.48
N GLU A 556 -0.38 -39.63 14.57
CA GLU A 556 -1.77 -39.53 15.07
C GLU A 556 -2.19 -38.07 15.27
N LYS A 557 -1.24 -37.20 15.62
CA LYS A 557 -1.44 -35.75 15.79
C LYS A 557 -1.36 -34.94 14.50
N TYR A 558 -1.20 -35.58 13.33
CA TYR A 558 -1.09 -34.85 12.06
C TYR A 558 -2.40 -34.13 11.72
N LYS A 559 -3.54 -34.74 12.00
CA LYS A 559 -4.83 -34.12 11.77
C LYS A 559 -5.02 -32.91 12.67
N ALA A 560 -5.32 -31.76 12.10
CA ALA A 560 -5.60 -30.51 12.81
C ALA A 560 -6.79 -29.79 12.18
N HIS A 561 -7.65 -29.23 13.03
CA HIS A 561 -8.74 -28.34 12.64
C HIS A 561 -8.85 -27.21 13.66
N HIS A 562 -8.55 -25.99 13.25
CA HIS A 562 -8.57 -24.80 14.09
C HIS A 562 -9.49 -23.76 13.47
N LYS A 563 -10.47 -23.29 14.24
CA LYS A 563 -11.40 -22.25 13.86
C LYS A 563 -11.50 -21.21 14.96
N THR A 564 -11.57 -19.91 14.58
CA THR A 564 -11.74 -18.80 15.51
C THR A 564 -13.14 -18.21 15.41
N GLU A 565 -13.53 -17.39 16.38
CA GLU A 565 -14.76 -16.59 16.31
C GLU A 565 -14.72 -15.55 15.20
N LEU A 566 -13.52 -15.13 14.78
CA LEU A 566 -13.29 -14.24 13.64
C LEU A 566 -13.51 -14.93 12.29
N GLY A 567 -13.81 -16.24 12.27
CA GLY A 567 -14.03 -17.02 11.05
C GLY A 567 -12.75 -17.50 10.38
N LEU A 568 -11.54 -17.24 10.93
CA LEU A 568 -10.33 -17.87 10.43
C LEU A 568 -10.44 -19.37 10.62
N GLU A 569 -10.01 -20.13 9.60
CA GLU A 569 -10.08 -21.58 9.65
C GLU A 569 -8.83 -22.20 9.02
N TYR A 570 -8.26 -23.18 9.72
CA TYR A 570 -7.16 -24.00 9.22
C TYR A 570 -7.49 -25.47 9.41
N TYR A 571 -7.32 -26.22 8.34
CA TYR A 571 -7.52 -27.68 8.35
C TYR A 571 -6.34 -28.37 7.67
N GLN A 572 -5.86 -29.46 8.25
CA GLN A 572 -4.97 -30.40 7.59
C GLN A 572 -5.30 -31.83 7.99
N GLU A 573 -5.22 -32.76 7.05
CA GLU A 573 -5.42 -34.17 7.27
C GLU A 573 -4.64 -35.00 6.23
N ALA A 574 -4.00 -36.06 6.69
CA ALA A 574 -3.37 -37.06 5.84
C ALA A 574 -4.06 -38.42 6.01
N LYS A 575 -4.25 -39.15 4.91
CA LYS A 575 -4.90 -40.46 4.90
C LYS A 575 -4.22 -41.43 3.94
N VAL A 576 -4.25 -42.70 4.29
CA VAL A 576 -3.91 -43.80 3.39
C VAL A 576 -5.17 -44.66 3.18
N LYS A 577 -5.56 -44.82 1.94
CA LYS A 577 -6.69 -45.68 1.54
C LYS A 577 -6.40 -46.33 0.19
N ASP A 578 -6.67 -47.61 0.07
CA ASP A 578 -6.57 -48.38 -1.18
C ASP A 578 -5.23 -48.20 -1.92
N GLY A 579 -4.12 -48.22 -1.16
CA GLY A 579 -2.77 -48.04 -1.70
C GLY A 579 -2.45 -46.61 -2.18
N GLN A 580 -3.30 -45.64 -1.85
CA GLN A 580 -3.08 -44.22 -2.13
C GLN A 580 -2.86 -43.43 -0.84
N PHE A 581 -1.92 -42.52 -0.88
CA PHE A 581 -1.72 -41.46 0.10
C PHE A 581 -2.42 -40.18 -0.36
N THR A 582 -3.10 -39.50 0.55
CA THR A 582 -3.72 -38.20 0.30
C THR A 582 -3.39 -37.25 1.46
N LEU A 583 -3.09 -35.97 1.11
CA LEU A 583 -2.93 -34.87 2.04
C LEU A 583 -3.91 -33.77 1.62
N ALA A 584 -4.72 -33.28 2.55
CA ALA A 584 -5.64 -32.17 2.35
C ALA A 584 -5.30 -31.02 3.31
N ILE A 585 -5.21 -29.82 2.78
CA ILE A 585 -4.91 -28.59 3.54
C ILE A 585 -5.88 -27.51 3.10
N GLN A 586 -6.45 -26.82 4.07
CA GLN A 586 -7.29 -25.63 3.84
C GLN A 586 -6.86 -24.52 4.78
N PHE A 587 -6.80 -23.29 4.28
CA PHE A 587 -6.58 -22.10 5.09
C PHE A 587 -7.49 -20.98 4.58
N LEU A 588 -8.34 -20.47 5.47
CA LEU A 588 -9.29 -19.39 5.23
C LEU A 588 -8.92 -18.16 6.06
N LEU A 589 -8.68 -17.04 5.40
CA LEU A 589 -8.66 -15.69 5.95
C LEU A 589 -9.92 -14.98 5.42
N PRO A 590 -11.02 -14.91 6.18
CA PRO A 590 -12.33 -14.50 5.66
C PRO A 590 -12.45 -13.00 5.43
N GLU A 591 -11.66 -12.18 6.11
CA GLU A 591 -11.67 -10.73 6.01
C GLU A 591 -10.27 -10.17 5.84
N GLY A 592 -10.15 -9.06 5.11
CA GLY A 592 -8.88 -8.34 4.94
C GLY A 592 -8.55 -7.40 6.11
N VAL A 593 -9.53 -7.05 6.97
CA VAL A 593 -9.34 -6.03 8.02
C VAL A 593 -9.95 -6.49 9.34
N TYR A 594 -9.16 -6.34 10.42
CA TYR A 594 -9.58 -6.64 11.78
C TYR A 594 -9.29 -5.45 12.70
N GLU A 595 -10.09 -5.27 13.75
CA GLU A 595 -9.87 -4.23 14.76
C GLU A 595 -8.66 -4.55 15.64
N ALA A 596 -8.04 -3.52 16.21
CA ALA A 596 -6.80 -3.63 16.98
C ALA A 596 -6.88 -4.62 18.16
N ASP A 597 -8.05 -4.71 18.83
CA ASP A 597 -8.30 -5.62 19.94
C ASP A 597 -8.23 -7.11 19.54
N LYS A 598 -8.33 -7.42 18.26
CA LYS A 598 -8.22 -8.78 17.70
C LYS A 598 -6.78 -9.25 17.46
N TYR A 599 -5.80 -8.38 17.65
CA TYR A 599 -4.40 -8.68 17.35
C TYR A 599 -3.87 -9.94 18.06
N ASN A 600 -4.17 -10.10 19.33
CA ASN A 600 -3.69 -11.25 20.10
C ASN A 600 -4.36 -12.56 19.65
N GLU A 601 -5.65 -12.53 19.27
CA GLU A 601 -6.35 -13.71 18.75
C GLU A 601 -5.75 -14.14 17.41
N LEU A 602 -5.50 -13.19 16.50
CA LEU A 602 -4.81 -13.42 15.23
C LEU A 602 -3.42 -14.01 15.45
N LYS A 603 -2.62 -13.39 16.33
CA LYS A 603 -1.27 -13.86 16.68
C LYS A 603 -1.29 -15.32 17.13
N GLN A 604 -2.15 -15.66 18.11
CA GLN A 604 -2.26 -17.02 18.63
C GLN A 604 -2.68 -18.02 17.55
N PHE A 605 -3.63 -17.65 16.70
CA PHE A 605 -4.05 -18.49 15.58
C PHE A 605 -2.91 -18.76 14.61
N PHE A 606 -2.21 -17.71 14.16
CA PHE A 606 -1.10 -17.86 13.20
C PHE A 606 0.09 -18.63 13.79
N GLU A 607 0.45 -18.42 15.06
CA GLU A 607 1.49 -19.18 15.74
C GLU A 607 1.11 -20.67 15.82
N LYS A 608 -0.14 -20.97 16.09
CA LYS A 608 -0.65 -22.34 16.15
C LYS A 608 -0.59 -23.04 14.81
N ILE A 609 -1.12 -22.42 13.75
CA ILE A 609 -1.11 -23.03 12.41
C ILE A 609 0.28 -23.16 11.82
N LYS A 610 1.21 -22.26 12.15
CA LYS A 610 2.63 -22.43 11.81
C LYS A 610 3.19 -23.71 12.43
N THR A 611 2.92 -23.95 13.71
CA THR A 611 3.35 -25.17 14.39
C THR A 611 2.76 -26.42 13.75
N GLU A 612 1.46 -26.37 13.40
CA GLU A 612 0.81 -27.48 12.69
C GLU A 612 1.44 -27.74 11.31
N SER A 613 1.80 -26.67 10.58
CA SER A 613 2.39 -26.78 9.24
C SER A 613 3.79 -27.38 9.21
N LEU A 614 4.48 -27.46 10.37
CA LEU A 614 5.78 -28.11 10.49
C LEU A 614 5.71 -29.63 10.53
N LYS A 615 4.53 -30.20 10.77
CA LYS A 615 4.35 -31.65 10.78
C LYS A 615 4.50 -32.25 9.38
N GLU A 616 5.16 -33.39 9.32
CA GLU A 616 5.53 -34.06 8.08
C GLU A 616 4.88 -35.44 8.00
N VAL A 617 4.73 -35.94 6.78
CA VAL A 617 4.30 -37.31 6.52
C VAL A 617 5.45 -38.05 5.86
N LEU A 618 5.83 -39.18 6.41
CA LEU A 618 6.95 -39.98 5.97
C LEU A 618 6.46 -41.18 5.14
N MET A 619 6.94 -41.31 3.90
CA MET A 619 6.81 -42.52 3.09
C MET A 619 8.16 -43.21 3.08
N LYS A 620 8.29 -44.37 3.74
CA LYS A 620 9.55 -45.10 3.87
C LYS A 620 9.47 -46.49 3.29
N LYS A 621 10.62 -47.05 2.92
CA LYS A 621 10.78 -48.44 2.48
C LYS A 621 10.51 -49.40 3.66
N LYS A 622 9.74 -50.46 3.40
CA LYS A 622 9.42 -51.52 4.38
C LYS A 622 10.66 -52.30 4.79
#